data_3b3041c4116e31f05071e55a85925bc2
#
_entry.id   3b3041c4116e31f05071e55a85925bc2
#
_cell.length_a   1.000
_cell.length_b   1.000
_cell.length_c   1.000
_cell.angle_alpha   90.00
_cell.angle_beta   90.00
_cell.angle_gamma   90.00
#
_symmetry.space_group_name_H-M   'P 1'
#
loop_
_entity.id
_entity.type
_entity.pdbx_description
1 polymer ?
#
loop_
_entity_poly.entity_id
_entity_poly.type
_entity_poly.pdbx_seq_one_letter_code
_entity_poly.pdbx_strand_id
1 'polypeptide(L)'
;MLFRSGPAALTRSVEGAEDNVREAEQRMRRVAVGPADVVCCVAASGTTPFVRAALDYARFRRAATIMVTCAGNPTNGERVADVVIALDTGPEVIAGSTRLKAGTATKIALNAMSTAAFVLLGKTYGGLMVDVRPTNAKLWARAIRIVRTLSGLDDAAARRMIEKAGGRAKVALVMHHASVNAARAKELLVKHKGSLRAIVGDVGGPGTAGGGASTDDARVADGAR
;
A
#
# COMPACT_ATOMS: atom_id res chain seq x y z
N MET A 1 8.66 8.16 -5.17
CA MET A 1 7.64 8.61 -6.14
C MET A 1 8.24 9.74 -6.97
N LEU A 2 8.08 9.67 -8.29
CA LEU A 2 8.58 10.69 -9.22
C LEU A 2 7.40 11.44 -9.83
N PHE A 3 7.35 12.75 -9.65
CA PHE A 3 6.40 13.61 -10.35
C PHE A 3 7.06 14.20 -11.59
N ARG A 4 6.35 14.22 -12.73
CA ARG A 4 6.87 14.72 -14.01
C ARG A 4 7.48 16.13 -13.91
N SER A 5 6.93 16.99 -13.06
CA SER A 5 7.38 18.37 -12.88
C SER A 5 8.19 18.62 -11.60
N GLY A 6 8.53 17.56 -10.85
CA GLY A 6 9.27 17.66 -9.59
C GLY A 6 8.51 18.34 -8.45
N PRO A 7 9.18 18.67 -7.34
CA PRO A 7 8.55 19.29 -6.17
C PRO A 7 7.88 20.63 -6.46
N ALA A 8 8.37 21.40 -7.44
CA ALA A 8 7.79 22.68 -7.82
C ALA A 8 6.34 22.57 -8.31
N ALA A 9 5.96 21.43 -8.89
CA ALA A 9 4.60 21.19 -9.37
C ALA A 9 3.55 21.03 -8.24
N LEU A 10 3.97 20.91 -6.99
CA LEU A 10 3.07 20.88 -5.84
C LEU A 10 2.49 22.27 -5.54
N THR A 11 3.16 23.33 -5.96
CA THR A 11 2.80 24.72 -5.65
C THR A 11 2.50 25.59 -6.86
N ARG A 12 2.97 25.19 -8.05
CA ARG A 12 2.73 25.92 -9.31
C ARG A 12 2.66 24.99 -10.50
N SER A 13 1.91 25.38 -11.52
CA SER A 13 1.90 24.68 -12.81
C SER A 13 3.27 24.77 -13.49
N VAL A 14 3.73 23.65 -14.07
CA VAL A 14 4.94 23.59 -14.91
C VAL A 14 4.49 23.09 -16.26
N GLU A 15 4.39 24.02 -17.20
CA GLU A 15 3.93 23.71 -18.57
C GLU A 15 5.00 22.94 -19.36
N GLY A 16 4.57 22.12 -20.31
CA GLY A 16 5.44 21.31 -21.19
C GLY A 16 6.24 20.18 -20.48
N ALA A 17 6.09 20.02 -19.17
CA ALA A 17 6.78 18.94 -18.44
C ALA A 17 6.34 17.53 -18.88
N GLU A 18 5.12 17.41 -19.40
CA GLU A 18 4.57 16.14 -19.88
C GLU A 18 5.17 15.66 -21.20
N ASP A 19 5.77 16.55 -21.98
CA ASP A 19 6.41 16.26 -23.26
C ASP A 19 7.91 16.03 -23.14
N ASN A 20 8.49 16.28 -21.96
CA ASN A 20 9.93 16.24 -21.75
C ASN A 20 10.46 14.81 -21.53
N VAL A 21 10.67 14.08 -22.61
CA VAL A 21 11.21 12.71 -22.65
C VAL A 21 12.60 12.63 -22.00
N ARG A 22 13.48 13.60 -22.27
CA ARG A 22 14.87 13.60 -21.72
C ARG A 22 14.86 13.69 -20.19
N GLU A 23 13.98 14.49 -19.65
CA GLU A 23 13.87 14.62 -18.19
C GLU A 23 13.34 13.32 -17.55
N ALA A 24 12.40 12.61 -18.19
CA ALA A 24 11.94 11.32 -17.74
C ALA A 24 13.11 10.34 -17.56
N GLU A 25 13.93 10.17 -18.59
CA GLU A 25 15.10 9.29 -18.53
C GLU A 25 16.12 9.73 -17.46
N GLN A 26 16.42 11.02 -17.36
CA GLN A 26 17.35 11.54 -16.34
C GLN A 26 16.86 11.23 -14.92
N ARG A 27 15.56 11.38 -14.67
CA ARG A 27 14.98 11.07 -13.37
C ARG A 27 15.05 9.59 -13.05
N MET A 28 14.75 8.74 -14.01
CA MET A 28 14.86 7.28 -13.87
C MET A 28 16.32 6.85 -13.59
N ARG A 29 17.29 7.49 -14.25
CA ARG A 29 18.73 7.30 -13.99
C ARG A 29 19.12 7.70 -12.57
N ARG A 30 18.65 8.87 -12.10
CA ARG A 30 18.96 9.37 -10.74
C ARG A 30 18.49 8.43 -9.62
N VAL A 31 17.38 7.73 -9.80
CA VAL A 31 16.89 6.74 -8.83
C VAL A 31 17.44 5.32 -9.08
N ALA A 32 18.34 5.19 -10.06
CA ALA A 32 19.05 3.95 -10.36
C ALA A 32 18.12 2.73 -10.60
N VAL A 33 17.02 2.95 -11.33
CA VAL A 33 16.06 1.87 -11.64
C VAL A 33 16.78 0.65 -12.24
N GLY A 34 16.43 -0.56 -11.75
CA GLY A 34 17.05 -1.82 -12.14
C GLY A 34 16.12 -3.03 -12.04
N PRO A 35 16.65 -4.25 -12.26
CA PRO A 35 15.84 -5.47 -12.36
C PRO A 35 15.05 -5.85 -11.11
N ALA A 36 15.41 -5.32 -9.94
CA ALA A 36 14.70 -5.56 -8.68
C ALA A 36 13.52 -4.59 -8.45
N ASP A 37 13.34 -3.62 -9.35
CA ASP A 37 12.31 -2.58 -9.21
C ASP A 37 11.06 -2.90 -10.03
N VAL A 38 9.95 -2.31 -9.59
CA VAL A 38 8.70 -2.23 -10.35
C VAL A 38 8.40 -0.75 -10.59
N VAL A 39 8.28 -0.37 -11.86
CA VAL A 39 7.93 1.00 -12.25
C VAL A 39 6.45 1.06 -12.60
N CYS A 40 5.67 1.71 -11.75
CA CYS A 40 4.26 1.97 -11.99
C CYS A 40 4.08 3.40 -12.51
N CYS A 41 3.69 3.52 -13.75
CA CYS A 41 3.39 4.79 -14.41
C CYS A 41 1.89 5.06 -14.44
N VAL A 42 1.51 6.32 -14.26
CA VAL A 42 0.12 6.76 -14.22
C VAL A 42 -0.08 7.89 -15.22
N ALA A 43 -0.98 7.71 -16.17
CA ALA A 43 -1.40 8.75 -17.11
C ALA A 43 -2.83 8.50 -17.55
N ALA A 44 -3.71 9.48 -17.37
CA ALA A 44 -5.14 9.32 -17.68
C ALA A 44 -5.38 8.96 -19.16
N SER A 45 -4.68 9.60 -20.10
CA SER A 45 -4.75 9.30 -21.53
C SER A 45 -3.98 8.05 -21.95
N GLY A 46 -2.97 7.65 -21.16
CA GLY A 46 -2.05 6.58 -21.55
C GLY A 46 -1.01 6.96 -22.61
N THR A 47 -1.03 8.19 -23.13
CA THR A 47 -0.20 8.62 -24.26
C THR A 47 0.88 9.64 -23.90
N THR A 48 0.93 10.11 -22.65
CA THR A 48 1.86 11.15 -22.18
C THR A 48 3.31 10.78 -22.50
N PRO A 49 4.07 11.59 -23.28
CA PRO A 49 5.43 11.26 -23.73
C PRO A 49 6.41 11.00 -22.59
N PHE A 50 6.38 11.83 -21.54
CA PHE A 50 7.18 11.61 -20.32
C PHE A 50 6.95 10.22 -19.71
N VAL A 51 5.69 9.78 -19.63
CA VAL A 51 5.31 8.50 -19.04
C VAL A 51 5.77 7.34 -19.91
N ARG A 52 5.61 7.46 -21.24
CA ARG A 52 6.10 6.46 -22.21
C ARG A 52 7.61 6.30 -22.11
N ALA A 53 8.36 7.40 -22.12
CA ALA A 53 9.81 7.36 -21.96
C ALA A 53 10.27 6.72 -20.66
N ALA A 54 9.55 6.97 -19.55
CA ALA A 54 9.84 6.34 -18.28
C ALA A 54 9.63 4.82 -18.32
N LEU A 55 8.57 4.34 -18.98
CA LEU A 55 8.31 2.91 -19.18
C LEU A 55 9.38 2.26 -20.06
N ASP A 56 9.75 2.90 -21.17
CA ASP A 56 10.77 2.38 -22.09
C ASP A 56 12.13 2.29 -21.40
N TYR A 57 12.51 3.32 -20.62
CA TYR A 57 13.73 3.27 -19.83
C TYR A 57 13.69 2.16 -18.78
N ALA A 58 12.56 1.97 -18.07
CA ALA A 58 12.40 0.91 -17.09
C ALA A 58 12.58 -0.49 -17.74
N ARG A 59 11.96 -0.71 -18.90
CA ARG A 59 12.11 -1.94 -19.67
C ARG A 59 13.56 -2.17 -20.13
N PHE A 60 14.22 -1.13 -20.63
CA PHE A 60 15.65 -1.17 -20.96
C PHE A 60 16.51 -1.60 -19.76
N ARG A 61 16.15 -1.13 -18.55
CA ARG A 61 16.80 -1.49 -17.28
C ARG A 61 16.33 -2.85 -16.71
N ARG A 62 15.46 -3.57 -17.43
CA ARG A 62 14.87 -4.85 -17.01
C ARG A 62 14.03 -4.77 -15.73
N ALA A 63 13.52 -3.61 -15.39
CA ALA A 63 12.54 -3.44 -14.32
C ALA A 63 11.16 -3.90 -14.82
N ALA A 64 10.34 -4.48 -13.94
CA ALA A 64 8.95 -4.76 -14.25
C ALA A 64 8.15 -3.45 -14.40
N THR A 65 7.17 -3.44 -15.31
CA THR A 65 6.45 -2.22 -15.67
C THR A 65 4.94 -2.37 -15.53
N ILE A 66 4.30 -1.36 -14.94
CA ILE A 66 2.85 -1.25 -14.82
C ILE A 66 2.42 0.09 -15.38
N MET A 67 1.39 0.09 -16.23
CA MET A 67 0.72 1.29 -16.72
C MET A 67 -0.69 1.36 -16.14
N VAL A 68 -1.02 2.46 -15.46
CA VAL A 68 -2.40 2.76 -15.02
C VAL A 68 -2.93 3.89 -15.86
N THR A 69 -4.06 3.67 -16.53
CA THR A 69 -4.67 4.65 -17.44
C THR A 69 -6.17 4.63 -17.32
N CYS A 70 -6.83 5.73 -17.72
CA CYS A 70 -8.29 5.83 -17.79
C CYS A 70 -8.83 5.76 -19.21
N ALA A 71 -7.97 5.53 -20.20
CA ALA A 71 -8.38 5.25 -21.58
C ALA A 71 -8.67 3.75 -21.75
N GLY A 72 -9.76 3.41 -22.43
CA GLY A 72 -10.17 2.00 -22.64
C GLY A 72 -9.20 1.20 -23.50
N ASN A 73 -8.51 1.83 -24.45
CA ASN A 73 -7.45 1.21 -25.24
C ASN A 73 -6.26 2.16 -25.44
N PRO A 74 -5.37 2.29 -24.45
CA PRO A 74 -4.28 3.26 -24.49
C PRO A 74 -3.13 2.86 -25.41
N THR A 75 -3.15 1.65 -25.97
CA THR A 75 -1.97 1.05 -26.58
C THR A 75 -2.10 0.82 -28.08
N ASN A 76 -3.30 0.94 -28.64
CA ASN A 76 -3.59 0.57 -30.04
C ASN A 76 -2.98 -0.79 -30.45
N GLY A 77 -2.91 -1.74 -29.49
CA GLY A 77 -2.31 -3.06 -29.71
C GLY A 77 -0.80 -3.15 -29.40
N GLU A 78 -0.13 -2.06 -29.08
CA GLU A 78 1.29 -2.09 -28.69
C GLU A 78 1.49 -2.52 -27.24
N ARG A 79 2.53 -3.30 -26.99
CA ARG A 79 2.93 -3.66 -25.61
C ARG A 79 3.71 -2.51 -24.96
N VAL A 80 3.02 -1.63 -24.26
CA VAL A 80 3.62 -0.46 -23.58
C VAL A 80 4.16 -0.74 -22.19
N ALA A 81 3.65 -1.77 -21.51
CA ALA A 81 4.08 -2.21 -20.19
C ALA A 81 3.85 -3.73 -20.06
N ASP A 82 4.42 -4.35 -19.01
CA ASP A 82 4.16 -5.77 -18.70
C ASP A 82 2.72 -5.97 -18.22
N VAL A 83 2.19 -5.00 -17.47
CA VAL A 83 0.80 -4.97 -17.02
C VAL A 83 0.19 -3.62 -17.36
N VAL A 84 -0.98 -3.62 -17.99
CA VAL A 84 -1.79 -2.42 -18.25
C VAL A 84 -3.10 -2.53 -17.46
N ILE A 85 -3.35 -1.53 -16.63
CA ILE A 85 -4.61 -1.38 -15.88
C ILE A 85 -5.40 -0.26 -16.54
N ALA A 86 -6.34 -0.64 -17.38
CA ALA A 86 -7.25 0.28 -18.04
C ALA A 86 -8.53 0.46 -17.20
N LEU A 87 -8.75 1.68 -16.73
CA LEU A 87 -9.85 2.02 -15.82
C LEU A 87 -11.04 2.65 -16.58
N ASP A 88 -11.27 2.36 -17.78
CA ASP A 88 -12.29 2.91 -18.68
C ASP A 88 -13.40 3.74 -17.97
N THR A 89 -13.08 5.00 -17.65
CA THR A 89 -13.98 5.88 -16.91
C THR A 89 -14.95 6.64 -17.82
N GLY A 90 -14.78 6.51 -19.13
CA GLY A 90 -15.51 7.30 -20.13
C GLY A 90 -15.23 8.82 -20.04
N PRO A 91 -15.96 9.64 -20.77
CA PRO A 91 -15.74 11.09 -20.84
C PRO A 91 -16.01 11.77 -19.49
N GLU A 92 -15.22 12.78 -19.15
CA GLU A 92 -15.43 13.57 -17.95
C GLU A 92 -16.65 14.51 -18.08
N VAL A 93 -17.27 14.86 -16.97
CA VAL A 93 -18.38 15.85 -16.92
C VAL A 93 -17.92 17.21 -17.46
N ILE A 94 -16.65 17.57 -17.15
CA ILE A 94 -15.97 18.71 -17.78
C ILE A 94 -14.90 18.12 -18.67
N ALA A 95 -15.08 18.26 -20.00
CA ALA A 95 -14.19 17.66 -20.99
C ALA A 95 -12.71 17.99 -20.71
N GLY A 96 -11.86 16.96 -20.69
CA GLY A 96 -10.43 17.08 -20.43
C GLY A 96 -10.03 17.26 -18.95
N SER A 97 -10.97 17.41 -18.03
CA SER A 97 -10.66 17.59 -16.60
C SER A 97 -10.46 16.25 -15.88
N THR A 98 -9.36 15.55 -16.18
CA THR A 98 -9.05 14.19 -15.69
C THR A 98 -8.82 14.08 -14.18
N ARG A 99 -8.92 15.16 -13.43
CA ARG A 99 -8.91 15.17 -11.96
C ARG A 99 -10.19 14.61 -11.34
N LEU A 100 -11.28 14.46 -12.10
CA LEU A 100 -12.60 14.05 -11.63
C LEU A 100 -12.73 12.52 -11.59
N LYS A 101 -13.44 11.91 -12.56
CA LYS A 101 -13.63 10.45 -12.58
C LYS A 101 -12.31 9.69 -12.71
N ALA A 102 -11.47 10.10 -13.65
CA ALA A 102 -10.17 9.48 -13.89
C ALA A 102 -9.28 9.55 -12.64
N GLY A 103 -9.19 10.71 -11.97
CA GLY A 103 -8.44 10.86 -10.72
C GLY A 103 -8.98 9.97 -9.60
N THR A 104 -10.30 9.86 -9.46
CA THR A 104 -10.94 9.01 -8.44
C THR A 104 -10.68 7.53 -8.71
N ALA A 105 -10.86 7.07 -9.95
CA ALA A 105 -10.60 5.68 -10.33
C ALA A 105 -9.12 5.30 -10.15
N THR A 106 -8.22 6.18 -10.57
CA THR A 106 -6.76 6.00 -10.36
C THR A 106 -6.42 5.85 -8.89
N LYS A 107 -6.96 6.70 -8.02
CA LYS A 107 -6.76 6.59 -6.56
C LYS A 107 -7.22 5.23 -6.04
N ILE A 108 -8.40 4.74 -6.46
CA ILE A 108 -8.92 3.43 -6.04
C ILE A 108 -7.97 2.31 -6.49
N ALA A 109 -7.53 2.32 -7.75
CA ALA A 109 -6.61 1.34 -8.29
C ALA A 109 -5.27 1.32 -7.52
N LEU A 110 -4.66 2.49 -7.28
CA LEU A 110 -3.41 2.59 -6.52
C LEU A 110 -3.56 2.12 -5.07
N ASN A 111 -4.70 2.41 -4.43
CA ASN A 111 -5.01 1.91 -3.08
C ASN A 111 -5.16 0.39 -3.07
N ALA A 112 -5.87 -0.18 -4.05
CA ALA A 112 -6.04 -1.63 -4.17
C ALA A 112 -4.68 -2.33 -4.37
N MET A 113 -3.85 -1.82 -5.30
CA MET A 113 -2.51 -2.35 -5.57
C MET A 113 -1.60 -2.30 -4.34
N SER A 114 -1.52 -1.15 -3.68
CA SER A 114 -0.66 -0.99 -2.50
C SER A 114 -1.15 -1.82 -1.31
N THR A 115 -2.46 -1.90 -1.11
CA THR A 115 -3.05 -2.74 -0.07
C THR A 115 -2.76 -4.22 -0.32
N ALA A 116 -2.99 -4.70 -1.56
CA ALA A 116 -2.69 -6.08 -1.94
C ALA A 116 -1.21 -6.40 -1.75
N ALA A 117 -0.30 -5.50 -2.16
CA ALA A 117 1.13 -5.67 -1.95
C ALA A 117 1.48 -5.80 -0.46
N PHE A 118 0.92 -4.97 0.41
CA PHE A 118 1.18 -5.06 1.85
C PHE A 118 0.56 -6.31 2.49
N VAL A 119 -0.58 -6.79 1.99
CA VAL A 119 -1.15 -8.08 2.40
C VAL A 119 -0.20 -9.23 2.04
N LEU A 120 0.26 -9.28 0.78
CA LEU A 120 1.19 -10.29 0.30
C LEU A 120 2.54 -10.26 1.02
N LEU A 121 3.02 -9.07 1.43
CA LEU A 121 4.21 -8.90 2.26
C LEU A 121 3.99 -9.27 3.74
N GLY A 122 2.81 -9.79 4.08
CA GLY A 122 2.47 -10.19 5.44
C GLY A 122 2.42 -9.04 6.44
N LYS A 123 2.19 -7.78 6.00
CA LYS A 123 2.08 -6.62 6.90
C LYS A 123 0.73 -6.52 7.58
N THR A 124 -0.23 -7.34 7.15
CA THR A 124 -1.58 -7.40 7.72
C THR A 124 -1.88 -8.81 8.23
N TYR A 125 -2.80 -8.89 9.17
CA TYR A 125 -3.34 -10.14 9.70
C TYR A 125 -4.76 -9.89 10.22
N GLY A 126 -5.74 -10.71 9.83
CA GLY A 126 -7.14 -10.59 10.24
C GLY A 126 -7.74 -9.18 10.01
N GLY A 127 -7.41 -8.52 8.89
CA GLY A 127 -7.84 -7.15 8.61
C GLY A 127 -7.09 -6.05 9.39
N LEU A 128 -6.17 -6.42 10.27
CA LEU A 128 -5.39 -5.49 11.07
C LEU A 128 -3.98 -5.30 10.49
N MET A 129 -3.47 -4.05 10.49
CA MET A 129 -2.07 -3.77 10.16
C MET A 129 -1.18 -4.12 11.35
N VAL A 130 -0.59 -5.31 11.34
CA VAL A 130 0.23 -5.82 12.45
C VAL A 130 1.69 -5.34 12.44
N ASP A 131 2.17 -4.82 11.32
CA ASP A 131 3.55 -4.31 11.18
C ASP A 131 3.65 -2.85 11.63
N VAL A 132 3.17 -2.55 12.83
CA VAL A 132 3.17 -1.22 13.44
C VAL A 132 4.39 -1.04 14.33
N ARG A 133 5.07 0.11 14.18
CA ARG A 133 6.07 0.63 15.13
C ARG A 133 5.50 1.88 15.79
N PRO A 134 5.14 1.84 17.07
CA PRO A 134 4.56 2.99 17.75
C PRO A 134 5.64 4.04 18.05
N THR A 135 5.50 5.22 17.43
CA THR A 135 6.37 6.39 17.63
C THR A 135 5.72 7.50 18.42
N ASN A 136 4.41 7.40 18.66
CA ASN A 136 3.64 8.38 19.44
C ASN A 136 2.51 7.68 20.22
N ALA A 137 1.86 8.40 21.12
CA ALA A 137 0.80 7.86 21.99
C ALA A 137 -0.34 7.18 21.21
N LYS A 138 -0.79 7.79 20.09
CA LYS A 138 -1.86 7.23 19.24
C LYS A 138 -1.45 5.89 18.63
N LEU A 139 -0.21 5.77 18.15
CA LEU A 139 0.31 4.51 17.59
C LEU A 139 0.54 3.45 18.67
N TRP A 140 0.92 3.84 19.90
CA TRP A 140 0.98 2.93 21.04
C TRP A 140 -0.40 2.37 21.38
N ALA A 141 -1.42 3.22 21.52
CA ALA A 141 -2.79 2.77 21.76
C ALA A 141 -3.28 1.80 20.66
N ARG A 142 -2.97 2.10 19.40
CA ARG A 142 -3.28 1.22 18.26
C ARG A 142 -2.54 -0.12 18.36
N ALA A 143 -1.25 -0.13 18.65
CA ALA A 143 -0.44 -1.35 18.77
C ALA A 143 -0.94 -2.23 19.91
N ILE A 144 -1.24 -1.65 21.07
CA ILE A 144 -1.82 -2.35 22.23
C ILE A 144 -3.16 -2.98 21.86
N ARG A 145 -4.06 -2.23 21.22
CA ARG A 145 -5.35 -2.76 20.76
C ARG A 145 -5.18 -3.93 19.80
N ILE A 146 -4.26 -3.85 18.83
CA ILE A 146 -3.98 -4.93 17.89
C ILE A 146 -3.50 -6.19 18.62
N VAL A 147 -2.52 -6.05 19.50
CA VAL A 147 -1.98 -7.19 20.26
C VAL A 147 -3.06 -7.79 21.15
N ARG A 148 -3.81 -6.96 21.90
CA ARG A 148 -4.93 -7.42 22.72
C ARG A 148 -5.98 -8.21 21.92
N THR A 149 -6.43 -7.65 20.78
CA THR A 149 -7.43 -8.30 19.92
C THR A 149 -6.98 -9.66 19.40
N LEU A 150 -5.70 -9.83 19.12
CA LEU A 150 -5.17 -11.05 18.52
C LEU A 150 -4.57 -12.04 19.52
N SER A 151 -4.31 -11.63 20.76
CA SER A 151 -3.70 -12.50 21.80
C SER A 151 -4.61 -12.78 23.00
N GLY A 152 -5.71 -12.00 23.16
CA GLY A 152 -6.54 -12.08 24.37
C GLY A 152 -5.94 -11.46 25.62
N LEU A 153 -4.74 -10.87 25.55
CA LEU A 153 -4.09 -10.19 26.68
C LEU A 153 -4.85 -8.91 27.07
N ASP A 154 -4.71 -8.51 28.34
CA ASP A 154 -5.12 -7.18 28.77
C ASP A 154 -4.18 -6.08 28.25
N ASP A 155 -4.55 -4.80 28.41
CA ASP A 155 -3.79 -3.67 27.88
C ASP A 155 -2.38 -3.57 28.50
N ALA A 156 -2.24 -3.86 29.79
CA ALA A 156 -0.95 -3.80 30.49
C ALA A 156 -0.02 -4.92 30.03
N ALA A 157 -0.52 -6.14 29.87
CA ALA A 157 0.24 -7.28 29.40
C ALA A 157 0.63 -7.11 27.90
N ALA A 158 -0.30 -6.63 27.08
CA ALA A 158 -0.04 -6.33 25.67
C ALA A 158 1.06 -5.25 25.55
N ARG A 159 1.01 -4.20 26.33
CA ARG A 159 2.04 -3.16 26.38
C ARG A 159 3.41 -3.73 26.74
N ARG A 160 3.50 -4.47 27.84
CA ARG A 160 4.77 -5.12 28.25
C ARG A 160 5.31 -6.06 27.17
N MET A 161 4.43 -6.78 26.49
CA MET A 161 4.83 -7.68 25.40
C MET A 161 5.41 -6.92 24.21
N ILE A 162 4.80 -5.79 23.82
CA ILE A 162 5.31 -4.92 22.75
C ILE A 162 6.66 -4.32 23.14
N GLU A 163 6.83 -3.88 24.39
CA GLU A 163 8.10 -3.35 24.91
C GLU A 163 9.21 -4.41 24.83
N LYS A 164 8.95 -5.64 25.30
CA LYS A 164 9.87 -6.80 25.18
C LYS A 164 10.18 -7.15 23.71
N ALA A 165 9.27 -6.90 22.81
CA ALA A 165 9.42 -7.09 21.36
C ALA A 165 10.20 -5.96 20.67
N GLY A 166 10.74 -4.98 21.41
CA GLY A 166 11.43 -3.81 20.85
C GLY A 166 10.48 -2.86 20.09
N GLY A 167 9.26 -2.67 20.60
CA GLY A 167 8.25 -1.79 20.01
C GLY A 167 7.58 -2.35 18.75
N ARG A 168 7.63 -3.65 18.49
CA ARG A 168 7.09 -4.28 17.26
C ARG A 168 5.91 -5.17 17.59
N ALA A 169 4.68 -4.72 17.29
CA ALA A 169 3.46 -5.47 17.59
C ALA A 169 3.47 -6.88 16.96
N LYS A 170 3.95 -7.00 15.72
CA LYS A 170 4.05 -8.28 15.02
C LYS A 170 5.00 -9.28 15.70
N VAL A 171 6.14 -8.80 16.19
CA VAL A 171 7.10 -9.63 16.97
C VAL A 171 6.44 -10.06 18.28
N ALA A 172 5.74 -9.14 18.97
CA ALA A 172 5.01 -9.43 20.19
C ALA A 172 3.99 -10.56 20.02
N LEU A 173 3.23 -10.53 18.91
CA LEU A 173 2.26 -11.59 18.58
C LEU A 173 2.94 -12.95 18.37
N VAL A 174 4.06 -13.00 17.66
CA VAL A 174 4.83 -14.25 17.48
C VAL A 174 5.37 -14.75 18.82
N MET A 175 5.93 -13.86 19.67
CA MET A 175 6.39 -14.22 21.02
C MET A 175 5.30 -14.87 21.86
N HIS A 176 4.10 -14.27 21.82
CA HIS A 176 2.94 -14.77 22.58
C HIS A 176 2.47 -16.13 22.09
N HIS A 177 2.14 -16.24 20.80
CA HIS A 177 1.52 -17.45 20.26
C HIS A 177 2.47 -18.63 20.11
N ALA A 178 3.75 -18.38 19.81
CA ALA A 178 4.76 -19.42 19.69
C ALA A 178 5.55 -19.69 21.01
N SER A 179 5.24 -18.96 22.11
CA SER A 179 5.94 -19.05 23.40
C SER A 179 7.45 -18.93 23.28
N VAL A 180 7.94 -18.00 22.47
CA VAL A 180 9.36 -17.79 22.19
C VAL A 180 9.83 -16.38 22.61
N ASN A 181 11.15 -16.19 22.73
CA ASN A 181 11.73 -14.87 22.95
C ASN A 181 11.76 -14.01 21.67
N ALA A 182 12.08 -12.72 21.81
CA ALA A 182 12.08 -11.76 20.71
C ALA A 182 13.09 -12.09 19.60
N ALA A 183 14.23 -12.70 19.93
CA ALA A 183 15.22 -13.11 18.94
C ALA A 183 14.66 -14.23 18.06
N ARG A 184 14.13 -15.28 18.68
CA ARG A 184 13.52 -16.41 17.97
C ARG A 184 12.29 -16.00 17.17
N ALA A 185 11.46 -15.09 17.70
CA ALA A 185 10.30 -14.54 16.97
C ALA A 185 10.72 -13.83 15.68
N LYS A 186 11.82 -13.05 15.71
CA LYS A 186 12.37 -12.40 14.52
C LYS A 186 12.88 -13.41 13.48
N GLU A 187 13.59 -14.45 13.92
CA GLU A 187 14.06 -15.53 13.04
C GLU A 187 12.88 -16.24 12.35
N LEU A 188 11.83 -16.57 13.09
CA LEU A 188 10.63 -17.18 12.54
C LEU A 188 9.98 -16.28 11.50
N LEU A 189 9.87 -14.98 11.77
CA LEU A 189 9.34 -14.01 10.78
C LEU A 189 10.19 -13.95 9.51
N VAL A 190 11.50 -13.99 9.62
CA VAL A 190 12.39 -14.03 8.44
C VAL A 190 12.19 -15.33 7.66
N LYS A 191 12.21 -16.48 8.34
CA LYS A 191 12.00 -17.81 7.75
C LYS A 191 10.67 -17.89 6.97
N HIS A 192 9.62 -17.31 7.51
CA HIS A 192 8.28 -17.30 6.90
C HIS A 192 7.97 -16.05 6.09
N LYS A 193 8.99 -15.33 5.57
CA LYS A 193 8.86 -14.15 4.72
C LYS A 193 7.89 -13.09 5.28
N GLY A 194 7.86 -12.96 6.60
CA GLY A 194 7.00 -12.01 7.30
C GLY A 194 5.55 -12.47 7.49
N SER A 195 5.13 -13.64 7.07
CA SER A 195 3.77 -14.13 7.25
C SER A 195 3.50 -14.51 8.70
N LEU A 196 2.63 -13.76 9.37
CA LEU A 196 2.18 -14.11 10.73
C LEU A 196 1.33 -15.38 10.71
N ARG A 197 0.46 -15.53 9.70
CA ARG A 197 -0.40 -16.71 9.53
C ARG A 197 0.38 -18.02 9.42
N ALA A 198 1.51 -18.02 8.73
CA ALA A 198 2.37 -19.19 8.58
C ALA A 198 3.05 -19.62 9.89
N ILE A 199 3.08 -18.75 10.91
CA ILE A 199 3.72 -19.03 12.22
C ILE A 199 2.68 -19.37 13.27
N VAL A 200 1.58 -18.61 13.35
CA VAL A 200 0.60 -18.72 14.44
C VAL A 200 -0.76 -19.29 13.99
N GLY A 201 -0.91 -19.64 12.70
CA GLY A 201 -2.17 -20.15 12.17
C GLY A 201 -3.22 -19.06 12.04
N ASP A 202 -4.48 -19.46 12.02
CA ASP A 202 -5.63 -18.57 12.08
C ASP A 202 -6.03 -18.34 13.54
N VAL A 203 -5.54 -17.24 14.12
CA VAL A 203 -6.04 -16.75 15.41
C VAL A 203 -7.23 -15.83 15.14
N GLY A 204 -8.32 -16.01 15.90
CA GLY A 204 -9.56 -15.25 15.72
C GLY A 204 -9.32 -13.75 15.65
N GLY A 205 -9.48 -13.18 14.45
CA GLY A 205 -9.51 -11.75 14.24
C GLY A 205 -10.96 -11.23 14.24
N PRO A 206 -11.21 -9.93 14.28
CA PRO A 206 -12.55 -9.37 14.15
C PRO A 206 -13.11 -9.73 12.76
N GLY A 207 -13.87 -10.82 12.66
CA GLY A 207 -14.41 -11.38 11.42
C GLY A 207 -14.42 -12.90 11.34
N THR A 208 -13.77 -13.62 12.28
CA THR A 208 -13.80 -15.08 12.35
C THR A 208 -14.67 -15.63 13.50
N ALA A 209 -15.33 -14.79 14.28
CA ALA A 209 -16.37 -15.21 15.19
C ALA A 209 -17.59 -15.61 14.34
N GLY A 210 -17.87 -16.91 14.28
CA GLY A 210 -19.06 -17.46 13.69
C GLY A 210 -20.31 -16.74 14.21
N GLY A 211 -21.30 -16.60 13.35
CA GLY A 211 -22.51 -15.83 13.53
C GLY A 211 -23.15 -15.93 14.91
N GLY A 212 -23.14 -14.84 15.60
CA GLY A 212 -23.82 -14.52 16.81
C GLY A 212 -23.92 -13.01 16.87
N ALA A 213 -24.82 -12.44 16.05
CA ALA A 213 -25.08 -11.02 16.06
C ALA A 213 -25.77 -10.67 17.39
N SER A 214 -25.02 -10.04 18.30
CA SER A 214 -25.61 -9.19 19.33
C SER A 214 -25.73 -7.77 18.75
N THR A 215 -26.97 -7.38 18.49
CA THR A 215 -27.37 -6.08 17.91
C THR A 215 -27.43 -4.99 18.96
N ASP A 216 -26.37 -4.75 19.75
CA ASP A 216 -26.44 -3.78 20.87
C ASP A 216 -25.37 -2.68 20.87
N ASP A 217 -24.63 -2.45 19.78
CA ASP A 217 -23.62 -1.36 19.73
C ASP A 217 -23.90 -0.25 18.69
N ALA A 218 -25.16 -0.06 18.32
CA ALA A 218 -25.57 0.98 17.37
C ALA A 218 -26.31 2.18 18.00
N ARG A 219 -26.08 2.49 19.28
CA ARG A 219 -26.67 3.68 19.91
C ARG A 219 -25.68 4.34 20.86
N VAL A 220 -24.74 5.09 20.37
CA VAL A 220 -24.17 6.30 21.04
C VAL A 220 -23.39 7.10 19.98
N ALA A 221 -24.04 7.91 19.21
CA ALA A 221 -23.45 9.10 18.56
C ALA A 221 -24.58 9.96 17.95
N ASP A 222 -25.51 10.36 18.78
CA ASP A 222 -26.35 11.55 18.46
C ASP A 222 -26.64 12.30 19.75
N GLY A 223 -26.06 13.47 19.90
CA GLY A 223 -26.32 14.36 21.00
C GLY A 223 -25.16 15.19 21.53
N ALA A 224 -24.72 16.18 20.77
CA ALA A 224 -24.30 17.46 21.36
C ALA A 224 -24.24 18.53 20.25
N ARG A 225 -25.09 19.52 20.44
CA ARG A 225 -25.21 20.75 19.65
C ARG A 225 -23.93 21.59 19.67
#